data_b8eceada11f700d95bdf2a0c4f5df0b7
#
_entry.id   b8eceada11f700d95bdf2a0c4f5df0b7
#
_cell.length_a   1.000
_cell.length_b   1.000
_cell.length_c   1.000
_cell.angle_alpha   90.00
_cell.angle_beta   90.00
_cell.angle_gamma   90.00
#
_symmetry.space_group_name_H-M   'P 1'
#
loop_
_entity.id
_entity.type
_entity.pdbx_description
1 polymer ?
#
loop_
_entity_poly.entity_id
_entity_poly.type
_entity_poly.pdbx_seq_one_letter_code
_entity_poly.pdbx_strand_id
1 'polypeptide(L)'
;MPRPVRVALLQLQARDLQDHDRAWGELLRAIDDAAAREPELIVLPEASYPAYFLQSRDAYEAAGVHSDEQVLTTLADRAKRHGVHLAAGLVLRAGDALENAAVLFDPEGREIGRYAKSFLWHFDRRWFRAGGHFPVFDLTLPRAGEARAGILICSDSRLEEIPRAYALEGARLIIDPTAWVSSGRDRAQLGNPQIDFLMPARAIENGSWIVCADKVGTEARSLVYAGQSGVIDPSGRWAVQAPSDAAGIVVHELDLDAAGGPPIERRPAVFAGLATPEAETAAARLAREPLIAEDAAARVGAVALDASPSAVDLVEGARRLVRAAAAQDAALVVLPDLAGADTRAVTERECLPLLEALAVECETMIAVGLAERTGATTYKTQYLLGPHGLLATHRQTHLTEAERRAGFTPGDEAPPVVATLIGEVGLLVGVEGLVPELAQSLKIRGSELIAWSAGTLETGLRTFARARALEHHAYVVAAGDTSEDGGAYVIAPGGGVLTETLAHQPMAMTADVNRLLARWNDMAPGTNPLHDRAALHAATVQHARSGR
;
A
#
# COMPACT_ATOMS: atom_id res chain seq x y z
N MET A 1 -13.78 27.22 5.72
CA MET A 1 -14.58 26.61 6.82
C MET A 1 -14.53 25.12 6.62
N PRO A 2 -14.46 24.29 7.66
CA PRO A 2 -14.39 22.83 7.49
C PRO A 2 -15.56 22.33 6.65
N ARG A 3 -15.31 21.29 5.86
CA ARG A 3 -16.30 20.63 4.99
C ARG A 3 -16.67 19.25 5.58
N PRO A 4 -17.48 19.23 6.68
CA PRO A 4 -17.77 18.01 7.39
C PRO A 4 -18.69 17.08 6.58
N VAL A 5 -18.38 15.79 6.59
CA VAL A 5 -19.21 14.72 6.03
C VAL A 5 -19.45 13.68 7.11
N ARG A 6 -20.71 13.36 7.37
CA ARG A 6 -21.06 12.28 8.30
C ARG A 6 -21.28 11.00 7.53
N VAL A 7 -20.46 9.99 7.82
CA VAL A 7 -20.51 8.68 7.18
C VAL A 7 -21.00 7.62 8.15
N ALA A 8 -21.73 6.61 7.65
CA ALA A 8 -22.11 5.42 8.39
C ALA A 8 -21.63 4.17 7.64
N LEU A 9 -20.83 3.34 8.31
CA LEU A 9 -20.25 2.12 7.75
C LEU A 9 -20.95 0.93 8.40
N LEU A 10 -21.50 0.05 7.59
CA LEU A 10 -22.20 -1.13 8.08
C LEU A 10 -21.22 -2.29 8.21
N GLN A 11 -21.00 -2.78 9.42
CA GLN A 11 -20.31 -4.04 9.68
C GLN A 11 -21.34 -5.17 9.77
N LEU A 12 -21.50 -5.91 8.68
CA LEU A 12 -22.55 -6.91 8.57
C LEU A 12 -22.11 -8.30 9.03
N GLN A 13 -23.03 -9.08 9.58
CA GLN A 13 -22.81 -10.49 9.84
C GLN A 13 -22.73 -11.25 8.52
N ALA A 14 -21.63 -11.96 8.27
CA ALA A 14 -21.48 -12.84 7.12
C ALA A 14 -22.53 -13.96 7.12
N ARG A 15 -23.09 -14.25 5.95
CA ARG A 15 -24.10 -15.29 5.74
C ARG A 15 -23.72 -16.13 4.53
N ASP A 16 -23.97 -17.45 4.63
CA ASP A 16 -23.80 -18.35 3.49
C ASP A 16 -24.86 -18.08 2.42
N LEU A 17 -24.60 -18.50 1.19
CA LEU A 17 -25.50 -18.31 0.04
C LEU A 17 -26.92 -18.85 0.31
N GLN A 18 -27.06 -19.95 1.06
CA GLN A 18 -28.37 -20.53 1.43
C GLN A 18 -29.19 -19.66 2.37
N ASP A 19 -28.54 -18.73 3.08
CA ASP A 19 -29.15 -17.79 4.02
C ASP A 19 -29.43 -16.43 3.39
N HIS A 20 -29.43 -16.31 2.05
CA HIS A 20 -29.51 -15.03 1.33
C HIS A 20 -30.76 -14.19 1.69
N ASP A 21 -31.91 -14.81 1.94
CA ASP A 21 -33.15 -14.09 2.36
C ASP A 21 -32.95 -13.44 3.74
N ARG A 22 -32.32 -14.17 4.65
CA ARG A 22 -31.96 -13.64 5.97
C ARG A 22 -30.94 -12.50 5.86
N ALA A 23 -29.90 -12.70 5.03
CA ALA A 23 -28.90 -11.67 4.76
C ALA A 23 -29.56 -10.40 4.22
N TRP A 24 -30.48 -10.55 3.27
CA TRP A 24 -31.24 -9.44 2.70
C TRP A 24 -32.05 -8.67 3.75
N GLY A 25 -32.82 -9.39 4.56
CA GLY A 25 -33.59 -8.75 5.63
C GLY A 25 -32.74 -8.05 6.69
N GLU A 26 -31.58 -8.61 7.05
CA GLU A 26 -30.63 -8.00 7.99
C GLU A 26 -29.97 -6.76 7.38
N LEU A 27 -29.56 -6.80 6.11
CA LEU A 27 -28.99 -5.69 5.37
C LEU A 27 -29.96 -4.50 5.30
N LEU A 28 -31.21 -4.74 4.94
CA LEU A 28 -32.21 -3.67 4.83
C LEU A 28 -32.49 -2.99 6.18
N ARG A 29 -32.57 -3.77 7.27
CA ARG A 29 -32.73 -3.21 8.62
C ARG A 29 -31.50 -2.39 9.02
N ALA A 30 -30.29 -2.87 8.72
CA ALA A 30 -29.06 -2.16 9.03
C ALA A 30 -28.96 -0.81 8.30
N ILE A 31 -29.46 -0.72 7.05
CA ILE A 31 -29.57 0.57 6.34
C ILE A 31 -30.52 1.51 7.06
N ASP A 32 -31.73 1.02 7.42
CA ASP A 32 -32.74 1.84 8.10
C ASP A 32 -32.23 2.31 9.48
N ASP A 33 -31.54 1.46 10.24
CA ASP A 33 -30.90 1.79 11.53
C ASP A 33 -29.72 2.79 11.39
N ALA A 34 -28.95 2.70 10.30
CA ALA A 34 -27.89 3.63 10.01
C ALA A 34 -28.43 5.01 9.64
N ALA A 35 -29.47 5.05 8.81
CA ALA A 35 -30.12 6.29 8.40
C ALA A 35 -30.69 7.09 9.59
N ALA A 36 -31.17 6.40 10.64
CA ALA A 36 -31.62 7.04 11.88
C ALA A 36 -30.52 7.82 12.63
N ARG A 37 -29.23 7.65 12.23
CA ARG A 37 -28.08 8.37 12.76
C ARG A 37 -27.68 9.58 11.89
N GLU A 38 -28.52 9.91 10.91
CA GLU A 38 -28.40 11.08 10.03
C GLU A 38 -27.06 11.19 9.28
N PRO A 39 -26.56 10.11 8.61
CA PRO A 39 -25.40 10.19 7.76
C PRO A 39 -25.72 10.84 6.42
N GLU A 40 -24.71 11.38 5.74
CA GLU A 40 -24.79 11.80 4.34
C GLU A 40 -24.41 10.68 3.37
N LEU A 41 -23.60 9.70 3.84
CA LEU A 41 -23.16 8.54 3.09
C LEU A 41 -23.26 7.28 3.96
N ILE A 42 -23.91 6.25 3.44
CA ILE A 42 -23.92 4.90 4.02
C ILE A 42 -23.09 3.98 3.11
N VAL A 43 -22.22 3.16 3.71
CA VAL A 43 -21.39 2.20 2.97
C VAL A 43 -21.68 0.78 3.45
N LEU A 44 -21.98 -0.11 2.52
CA LEU A 44 -22.15 -1.54 2.74
C LEU A 44 -20.88 -2.31 2.41
N PRO A 45 -20.62 -3.48 3.03
CA PRO A 45 -19.50 -4.35 2.70
C PRO A 45 -19.52 -4.89 1.26
N GLU A 46 -18.40 -5.46 0.84
CA GLU A 46 -18.26 -6.24 -0.39
C GLU A 46 -19.25 -7.41 -0.42
N ALA A 47 -19.88 -7.63 -1.58
CA ALA A 47 -20.82 -8.73 -1.79
C ALA A 47 -21.77 -8.92 -0.60
N SER A 48 -22.38 -7.82 -0.13
CA SER A 48 -23.34 -7.82 0.97
C SER A 48 -24.58 -8.65 0.64
N TYR A 49 -24.86 -8.82 -0.65
CA TYR A 49 -25.91 -9.68 -1.17
C TYR A 49 -25.49 -10.30 -2.51
N PRO A 50 -25.78 -11.61 -2.75
CA PRO A 50 -26.38 -12.55 -1.81
C PRO A 50 -25.38 -13.10 -0.78
N ALA A 51 -24.12 -13.28 -1.16
CA ALA A 51 -22.99 -13.77 -0.36
C ALA A 51 -21.68 -13.52 -1.12
N TYR A 52 -20.53 -13.56 -0.46
CA TYR A 52 -19.23 -13.49 -1.13
C TYR A 52 -18.81 -14.85 -1.73
N PHE A 53 -19.03 -15.94 -0.99
CA PHE A 53 -18.68 -17.29 -1.43
C PHE A 53 -19.86 -17.96 -2.13
N LEU A 54 -19.86 -17.94 -3.46
CA LEU A 54 -20.99 -18.46 -4.27
C LEU A 54 -21.02 -19.97 -4.45
N GLN A 55 -20.03 -20.71 -3.91
CA GLN A 55 -19.83 -22.17 -4.05
C GLN A 55 -19.55 -22.61 -5.48
N SER A 56 -20.53 -22.42 -6.38
CA SER A 56 -20.42 -22.66 -7.82
C SER A 56 -21.43 -21.77 -8.56
N ARG A 57 -21.30 -21.68 -9.88
CA ARG A 57 -22.29 -21.00 -10.70
C ARG A 57 -23.66 -21.66 -10.59
N ASP A 58 -23.71 -22.99 -10.63
CA ASP A 58 -24.96 -23.74 -10.53
C ASP A 58 -25.62 -23.55 -9.15
N ALA A 59 -24.85 -23.49 -8.08
CA ALA A 59 -25.37 -23.22 -6.74
C ALA A 59 -26.00 -21.83 -6.65
N TYR A 60 -25.34 -20.81 -7.22
CA TYR A 60 -25.86 -19.45 -7.29
C TYR A 60 -27.18 -19.38 -8.10
N GLU A 61 -27.23 -20.02 -9.29
CA GLU A 61 -28.45 -20.05 -10.11
C GLU A 61 -29.62 -20.81 -9.42
N ALA A 62 -29.32 -21.86 -8.68
CA ALA A 62 -30.29 -22.65 -7.95
C ALA A 62 -30.75 -22.02 -6.63
N ALA A 63 -30.04 -21.07 -6.08
CA ALA A 63 -30.34 -20.49 -4.77
C ALA A 63 -31.63 -19.65 -4.73
N GLY A 64 -32.13 -19.19 -5.88
CA GLY A 64 -33.36 -18.39 -5.94
C GLY A 64 -33.17 -16.97 -5.41
N VAL A 65 -31.97 -16.42 -5.53
CA VAL A 65 -31.65 -15.04 -5.10
C VAL A 65 -32.51 -14.00 -5.84
N HIS A 66 -32.77 -12.86 -5.21
CA HIS A 66 -33.46 -11.74 -5.86
C HIS A 66 -32.78 -11.34 -7.15
N SER A 67 -33.55 -10.91 -8.14
CA SER A 67 -32.98 -10.35 -9.38
C SER A 67 -32.23 -9.05 -9.11
N ASP A 68 -31.26 -8.74 -9.97
CA ASP A 68 -30.52 -7.48 -9.89
C ASP A 68 -31.47 -6.27 -9.87
N GLU A 69 -32.53 -6.29 -10.70
CA GLU A 69 -33.55 -5.24 -10.74
C GLU A 69 -34.24 -5.06 -9.38
N GLN A 70 -34.64 -6.16 -8.73
CA GLN A 70 -35.28 -6.11 -7.40
C GLN A 70 -34.30 -5.55 -6.34
N VAL A 71 -33.05 -6.01 -6.36
CA VAL A 71 -32.00 -5.55 -5.44
C VAL A 71 -31.75 -4.06 -5.62
N LEU A 72 -31.46 -3.63 -6.85
CA LEU A 72 -31.09 -2.25 -7.16
C LEU A 72 -32.26 -1.28 -6.90
N THR A 73 -33.50 -1.65 -7.31
CA THR A 73 -34.69 -0.83 -7.03
C THR A 73 -34.93 -0.67 -5.54
N THR A 74 -34.77 -1.76 -4.76
CA THR A 74 -35.00 -1.70 -3.30
C THR A 74 -33.96 -0.84 -2.60
N LEU A 75 -32.70 -0.88 -3.02
CA LEU A 75 -31.62 -0.03 -2.46
C LEU A 75 -31.78 1.43 -2.87
N ALA A 76 -32.14 1.69 -4.13
CA ALA A 76 -32.49 3.02 -4.63
C ALA A 76 -33.61 3.68 -3.84
N ASP A 77 -34.68 2.91 -3.56
CA ASP A 77 -35.82 3.37 -2.75
C ASP A 77 -35.40 3.70 -1.30
N ARG A 78 -34.42 2.98 -0.74
CA ARG A 78 -33.89 3.31 0.60
C ARG A 78 -33.04 4.55 0.58
N ALA A 79 -32.14 4.69 -0.39
CA ALA A 79 -31.35 5.90 -0.57
C ALA A 79 -32.28 7.13 -0.66
N LYS A 80 -33.31 7.04 -1.49
CA LYS A 80 -34.34 8.08 -1.65
C LYS A 80 -35.16 8.33 -0.38
N ARG A 81 -35.64 7.28 0.28
CA ARG A 81 -36.45 7.39 1.49
C ARG A 81 -35.73 8.13 2.61
N HIS A 82 -34.44 7.85 2.75
CA HIS A 82 -33.61 8.41 3.80
C HIS A 82 -32.85 9.67 3.39
N GLY A 83 -32.86 10.03 2.10
CA GLY A 83 -32.16 11.20 1.57
C GLY A 83 -30.63 11.10 1.75
N VAL A 84 -30.04 9.92 1.50
CA VAL A 84 -28.63 9.64 1.73
C VAL A 84 -27.96 9.09 0.47
N HIS A 85 -26.66 9.32 0.31
CA HIS A 85 -25.87 8.52 -0.61
C HIS A 85 -25.71 7.11 -0.05
N LEU A 86 -25.80 6.10 -0.91
CA LEU A 86 -25.64 4.70 -0.54
C LEU A 86 -24.65 3.99 -1.47
N ALA A 87 -23.51 3.57 -0.94
CA ALA A 87 -22.53 2.74 -1.65
C ALA A 87 -22.71 1.28 -1.23
N ALA A 88 -23.11 0.41 -2.16
CA ALA A 88 -23.47 -0.98 -1.88
C ALA A 88 -22.56 -1.95 -2.63
N GLY A 89 -21.80 -2.79 -1.90
CA GLY A 89 -21.05 -3.92 -2.46
C GLY A 89 -22.00 -5.11 -2.73
N LEU A 90 -22.09 -5.55 -3.98
CA LEU A 90 -23.09 -6.52 -4.47
C LEU A 90 -22.46 -7.52 -5.43
N VAL A 91 -23.11 -8.67 -5.60
CA VAL A 91 -22.89 -9.57 -6.74
C VAL A 91 -23.95 -9.26 -7.80
N LEU A 92 -23.52 -8.85 -8.98
CA LEU A 92 -24.42 -8.47 -10.08
C LEU A 92 -24.15 -9.27 -11.35
N ARG A 93 -25.17 -9.42 -12.19
CA ARG A 93 -25.03 -10.03 -13.51
C ARG A 93 -24.51 -9.01 -14.53
N ALA A 94 -23.59 -9.46 -15.37
CA ALA A 94 -23.06 -8.69 -16.48
C ALA A 94 -23.04 -9.55 -17.74
N GLY A 95 -24.21 -9.63 -18.41
CA GLY A 95 -24.46 -10.61 -19.46
C GLY A 95 -24.50 -12.03 -18.90
N ASP A 96 -23.64 -12.89 -19.42
CA ASP A 96 -23.45 -14.28 -18.98
C ASP A 96 -22.44 -14.44 -17.83
N ALA A 97 -21.80 -13.36 -17.40
CA ALA A 97 -20.84 -13.33 -16.29
C ALA A 97 -21.47 -12.76 -15.01
N LEU A 98 -20.79 -12.95 -13.87
CA LEU A 98 -21.04 -12.21 -12.63
C LEU A 98 -19.92 -11.21 -12.41
N GLU A 99 -20.23 -10.11 -11.74
CA GLU A 99 -19.30 -9.11 -11.26
C GLU A 99 -19.44 -8.93 -9.75
N ASN A 100 -18.32 -8.81 -9.06
CA ASN A 100 -18.25 -8.28 -7.73
C ASN A 100 -18.20 -6.75 -7.89
N ALA A 101 -19.29 -6.08 -7.57
CA ALA A 101 -19.51 -4.69 -7.94
C ALA A 101 -19.91 -3.83 -6.74
N ALA A 102 -19.56 -2.56 -6.79
CA ALA A 102 -20.13 -1.55 -5.91
C ALA A 102 -21.00 -0.59 -6.72
N VAL A 103 -22.21 -0.33 -6.24
CA VAL A 103 -23.15 0.60 -6.85
C VAL A 103 -23.36 1.77 -5.93
N LEU A 104 -23.31 2.98 -6.49
CA LEU A 104 -23.50 4.23 -5.77
C LEU A 104 -24.82 4.90 -6.15
N PHE A 105 -25.68 5.11 -5.17
CA PHE A 105 -26.94 5.83 -5.31
C PHE A 105 -26.85 7.22 -4.68
N ASP A 106 -27.55 8.18 -5.27
CA ASP A 106 -27.73 9.53 -4.71
C ASP A 106 -28.95 9.62 -3.77
N PRO A 107 -29.13 10.75 -3.06
CA PRO A 107 -30.27 10.97 -2.17
C PRO A 107 -31.64 10.95 -2.86
N GLU A 108 -31.70 11.07 -4.17
CA GLU A 108 -32.93 10.93 -4.97
C GLU A 108 -33.20 9.49 -5.41
N GLY A 109 -32.30 8.56 -5.08
CA GLY A 109 -32.37 7.14 -5.43
C GLY A 109 -31.95 6.86 -6.88
N ARG A 110 -31.24 7.78 -7.53
CA ARG A 110 -30.67 7.52 -8.86
C ARG A 110 -29.33 6.81 -8.69
N GLU A 111 -29.06 5.82 -9.54
CA GLU A 111 -27.71 5.26 -9.65
C GLU A 111 -26.77 6.32 -10.25
N ILE A 112 -25.79 6.79 -9.47
CA ILE A 112 -24.74 7.70 -9.96
C ILE A 112 -23.77 6.92 -10.85
N GLY A 113 -23.50 5.67 -10.49
CA GLY A 113 -22.66 4.77 -11.24
C GLY A 113 -22.27 3.52 -10.46
N ARG A 114 -21.43 2.71 -11.09
CA ARG A 114 -20.94 1.45 -10.51
C ARG A 114 -19.48 1.20 -10.82
N TYR A 115 -18.87 0.44 -9.98
CA TYR A 115 -17.50 -0.04 -10.12
C TYR A 115 -17.50 -1.57 -10.02
N ALA A 116 -16.82 -2.27 -10.92
CA ALA A 116 -16.56 -3.70 -10.84
C ALA A 116 -15.13 -3.94 -10.34
N LYS A 117 -14.97 -4.82 -9.35
CA LYS A 117 -13.67 -5.20 -8.79
C LYS A 117 -12.68 -5.58 -9.88
N SER A 118 -11.52 -4.95 -9.89
CA SER A 118 -10.53 -5.10 -10.94
C SER A 118 -9.46 -6.11 -10.59
N PHE A 119 -8.97 -6.11 -9.33
CA PHE A 119 -8.00 -7.06 -8.84
C PHE A 119 -8.70 -8.22 -8.12
N LEU A 120 -9.01 -9.26 -8.88
CA LEU A 120 -9.70 -10.45 -8.37
C LEU A 120 -8.78 -11.28 -7.49
N TRP A 121 -9.23 -11.56 -6.26
CA TRP A 121 -8.47 -12.26 -5.24
C TRP A 121 -8.72 -13.77 -5.28
N HIS A 122 -7.67 -14.59 -5.36
CA HIS A 122 -7.70 -16.03 -5.17
C HIS A 122 -8.82 -16.70 -5.98
N PHE A 123 -9.90 -17.15 -5.30
CA PHE A 123 -11.02 -17.85 -5.93
C PHE A 123 -12.05 -16.94 -6.62
N ASP A 124 -11.96 -15.62 -6.50
CA ASP A 124 -12.88 -14.67 -7.16
C ASP A 124 -13.01 -14.95 -8.66
N ARG A 125 -11.90 -15.32 -9.31
CA ARG A 125 -11.85 -15.64 -10.74
C ARG A 125 -12.70 -16.84 -11.15
N ARG A 126 -13.16 -17.66 -10.19
CA ARG A 126 -14.06 -18.78 -10.46
C ARG A 126 -15.47 -18.29 -10.76
N TRP A 127 -15.82 -17.11 -10.27
CA TRP A 127 -17.20 -16.59 -10.32
C TRP A 127 -17.30 -15.26 -11.02
N PHE A 128 -16.32 -14.38 -10.83
CA PHE A 128 -16.41 -13.01 -11.25
C PHE A 128 -15.52 -12.71 -12.45
N ARG A 129 -16.03 -11.81 -13.28
CA ARG A 129 -15.26 -11.14 -14.31
C ARG A 129 -14.61 -9.89 -13.69
N ALA A 130 -13.33 -9.65 -14.02
CA ALA A 130 -12.62 -8.45 -13.58
C ALA A 130 -13.17 -7.20 -14.29
N GLY A 131 -13.26 -6.10 -13.55
CA GLY A 131 -13.46 -4.78 -14.09
C GLY A 131 -12.20 -4.25 -14.80
N GLY A 132 -12.31 -3.05 -15.37
CA GLY A 132 -11.18 -2.41 -16.08
C GLY A 132 -11.31 -0.90 -16.16
N HIS A 133 -12.25 -0.31 -15.41
CA HIS A 133 -12.49 1.13 -15.37
C HIS A 133 -12.43 1.63 -13.94
N PHE A 134 -11.84 2.80 -13.73
CA PHE A 134 -11.62 3.44 -12.43
C PHE A 134 -12.33 4.78 -12.36
N PRO A 135 -13.68 4.80 -12.32
CA PRO A 135 -14.44 6.04 -12.33
C PRO A 135 -14.31 6.80 -11.01
N VAL A 136 -14.25 8.12 -11.11
CA VAL A 136 -14.44 9.03 -9.98
C VAL A 136 -15.86 9.54 -10.04
N PHE A 137 -16.53 9.58 -8.89
CA PHE A 137 -17.93 9.97 -8.76
C PHE A 137 -18.04 11.34 -8.10
N ASP A 138 -18.86 12.20 -8.67
CA ASP A 138 -19.21 13.49 -8.07
C ASP A 138 -20.38 13.29 -7.08
N LEU A 139 -20.19 13.75 -5.84
CA LEU A 139 -21.17 13.70 -4.76
C LEU A 139 -21.59 15.12 -4.40
N THR A 140 -22.90 15.35 -4.25
CA THR A 140 -23.42 16.59 -3.67
C THR A 140 -23.81 16.31 -2.23
N LEU A 141 -23.02 16.81 -1.28
CA LEU A 141 -23.17 16.56 0.14
C LEU A 141 -23.79 17.79 0.82
N PRO A 142 -24.87 17.66 1.59
CA PRO A 142 -25.58 18.79 2.16
C PRO A 142 -24.71 19.75 2.97
N ARG A 143 -23.73 19.25 3.73
CA ARG A 143 -22.86 20.05 4.59
C ARG A 143 -21.51 20.41 3.96
N ALA A 144 -20.98 19.52 3.14
CA ALA A 144 -19.64 19.68 2.54
C ALA A 144 -19.66 20.24 1.11
N GLY A 145 -20.83 20.32 0.46
CA GLY A 145 -20.96 20.72 -0.94
C GLY A 145 -20.45 19.63 -1.90
N GLU A 146 -19.89 20.05 -3.03
CA GLU A 146 -19.37 19.12 -4.03
C GLU A 146 -18.11 18.41 -3.54
N ALA A 147 -18.07 17.10 -3.75
CA ALA A 147 -16.96 16.22 -3.39
C ALA A 147 -16.72 15.18 -4.49
N ARG A 148 -15.49 14.69 -4.60
CA ARG A 148 -15.14 13.59 -5.48
C ARG A 148 -14.75 12.36 -4.67
N ALA A 149 -15.32 11.21 -5.04
CA ALA A 149 -15.03 9.93 -4.42
C ALA A 149 -14.61 8.89 -5.45
N GLY A 150 -13.60 8.09 -5.10
CA GLY A 150 -13.26 6.84 -5.80
C GLY A 150 -13.84 5.65 -5.04
N ILE A 151 -14.15 4.56 -5.75
CA ILE A 151 -14.57 3.31 -5.13
C ILE A 151 -13.58 2.22 -5.54
N LEU A 152 -13.03 1.53 -4.56
CA LEU A 152 -12.28 0.28 -4.74
C LEU A 152 -12.96 -0.84 -3.93
N ILE A 153 -12.69 -2.10 -4.23
CA ILE A 153 -13.28 -3.22 -3.51
C ILE A 153 -12.17 -4.12 -2.96
N CYS A 154 -12.01 -4.10 -1.64
CA CYS A 154 -11.18 -5.05 -0.90
C CYS A 154 -9.75 -5.18 -1.47
N SER A 155 -9.45 -6.30 -2.16
CA SER A 155 -8.12 -6.59 -2.73
C SER A 155 -7.60 -5.54 -3.74
N ASP A 156 -8.45 -4.70 -4.31
CA ASP A 156 -8.03 -3.60 -5.17
C ASP A 156 -7.04 -2.67 -4.46
N SER A 157 -7.16 -2.49 -3.14
CA SER A 157 -6.25 -1.68 -2.34
C SER A 157 -4.83 -2.23 -2.24
N ARG A 158 -4.62 -3.50 -2.62
CA ARG A 158 -3.29 -4.12 -2.70
C ARG A 158 -2.47 -3.61 -3.88
N LEU A 159 -3.14 -3.05 -4.88
CA LEU A 159 -2.52 -2.37 -6.01
C LEU A 159 -2.56 -0.86 -5.76
N GLU A 160 -1.40 -0.27 -5.58
CA GLU A 160 -1.23 1.14 -5.29
C GLU A 160 -1.75 2.06 -6.39
N GLU A 161 -1.83 1.55 -7.63
CA GLU A 161 -2.28 2.32 -8.79
C GLU A 161 -3.75 2.71 -8.72
N ILE A 162 -4.61 1.88 -8.10
CA ILE A 162 -6.06 2.13 -8.07
C ILE A 162 -6.39 3.37 -7.22
N PRO A 163 -6.04 3.44 -5.93
CA PRO A 163 -6.27 4.66 -5.15
C PRO A 163 -5.48 5.85 -5.68
N ARG A 164 -4.29 5.61 -6.27
CA ARG A 164 -3.50 6.66 -6.93
C ARG A 164 -4.25 7.27 -8.11
N ALA A 165 -4.87 6.47 -8.98
CA ALA A 165 -5.66 6.95 -10.10
C ALA A 165 -6.80 7.86 -9.63
N TYR A 166 -7.53 7.47 -8.59
CA TYR A 166 -8.60 8.30 -8.01
C TYR A 166 -8.08 9.64 -7.46
N ALA A 167 -6.96 9.61 -6.72
CA ALA A 167 -6.37 10.82 -6.16
C ALA A 167 -5.91 11.81 -7.24
N LEU A 168 -5.35 11.31 -8.35
CA LEU A 168 -4.93 12.11 -9.50
C LEU A 168 -6.12 12.74 -10.23
N GLU A 169 -7.28 12.07 -10.24
CA GLU A 169 -8.55 12.62 -10.74
C GLU A 169 -9.24 13.55 -9.74
N GLY A 170 -8.62 13.82 -8.60
CA GLY A 170 -9.12 14.75 -7.61
C GLY A 170 -10.05 14.17 -6.55
N ALA A 171 -10.18 12.84 -6.46
CA ALA A 171 -10.90 12.22 -5.35
C ALA A 171 -10.16 12.50 -4.03
N ARG A 172 -10.93 12.86 -3.00
CA ARG A 172 -10.45 13.11 -1.63
C ARG A 172 -11.08 12.16 -0.63
N LEU A 173 -12.04 11.37 -1.08
CA LEU A 173 -12.71 10.30 -0.36
C LEU A 173 -12.58 9.01 -1.17
N ILE A 174 -12.08 7.96 -0.55
CA ILE A 174 -12.03 6.60 -1.12
C ILE A 174 -12.98 5.73 -0.32
N ILE A 175 -13.91 5.08 -1.01
CA ILE A 175 -14.92 4.19 -0.45
C ILE A 175 -14.47 2.75 -0.72
N ASP A 176 -14.32 1.93 0.32
CA ASP A 176 -13.91 0.53 0.24
C ASP A 176 -14.98 -0.40 0.83
N PRO A 177 -15.97 -0.85 0.04
CA PRO A 177 -16.71 -2.05 0.35
C PRO A 177 -15.75 -3.24 0.39
N THR A 178 -15.59 -3.89 1.55
CA THR A 178 -14.57 -4.91 1.72
C THR A 178 -15.09 -6.19 2.36
N ALA A 179 -14.33 -7.27 2.21
CA ALA A 179 -14.54 -8.56 2.86
C ALA A 179 -13.16 -9.13 3.25
N TRP A 180 -12.50 -8.50 4.21
CA TRP A 180 -11.15 -8.84 4.64
C TRP A 180 -11.13 -10.19 5.36
N VAL A 181 -10.72 -11.24 4.66
CA VAL A 181 -10.51 -12.54 5.26
C VAL A 181 -9.28 -12.49 6.16
N SER A 182 -9.44 -12.89 7.42
CA SER A 182 -8.34 -12.93 8.38
C SER A 182 -7.31 -13.98 7.99
N SER A 183 -6.05 -13.60 8.05
CA SER A 183 -4.89 -14.48 7.85
C SER A 183 -4.43 -15.17 9.14
N GLY A 184 -4.95 -14.77 10.30
CA GLY A 184 -4.61 -15.30 11.61
C GLY A 184 -5.34 -16.59 11.95
N ARG A 185 -4.73 -17.43 12.81
CA ARG A 185 -5.35 -18.62 13.39
C ARG A 185 -6.13 -18.34 14.67
N ASP A 186 -5.76 -17.25 15.36
CA ASP A 186 -6.36 -16.85 16.61
C ASP A 186 -7.59 -15.98 16.33
N ARG A 187 -8.76 -16.47 16.73
CA ARG A 187 -10.02 -15.71 16.60
C ARG A 187 -10.10 -14.49 17.52
N ALA A 188 -9.24 -14.39 18.52
CA ALA A 188 -9.12 -13.22 19.37
C ALA A 188 -8.25 -12.12 18.76
N GLN A 189 -7.47 -12.46 17.72
CA GLN A 189 -6.55 -11.55 17.03
C GLN A 189 -6.75 -11.66 15.53
N LEU A 190 -7.94 -11.32 15.04
CA LEU A 190 -8.23 -11.28 13.62
C LEU A 190 -7.49 -10.09 12.99
N GLY A 191 -6.65 -10.36 11.99
CA GLY A 191 -5.85 -9.35 11.30
C GLY A 191 -5.83 -9.57 9.79
N ASN A 192 -5.55 -8.50 9.08
CA ASN A 192 -5.35 -8.51 7.64
C ASN A 192 -4.32 -7.43 7.28
N PRO A 193 -3.36 -7.70 6.39
CA PRO A 193 -2.36 -6.70 5.95
C PRO A 193 -2.96 -5.36 5.48
N GLN A 194 -4.17 -5.38 4.93
CA GLN A 194 -4.86 -4.16 4.51
C GLN A 194 -5.22 -3.29 5.72
N ILE A 195 -5.70 -3.90 6.81
CA ILE A 195 -6.01 -3.19 8.06
C ILE A 195 -4.73 -2.68 8.72
N ASP A 196 -3.69 -3.53 8.78
CA ASP A 196 -2.50 -3.28 9.59
C ASP A 196 -1.62 -2.17 9.02
N PHE A 197 -1.45 -2.11 7.69
CA PHE A 197 -0.51 -1.17 7.08
C PHE A 197 -0.86 -0.70 5.65
N LEU A 198 -1.58 -1.50 4.83
CA LEU A 198 -1.82 -1.10 3.44
C LEU A 198 -2.79 0.08 3.33
N MET A 199 -3.94 0.02 3.98
CA MET A 199 -4.91 1.13 3.94
C MET A 199 -4.36 2.41 4.59
N PRO A 200 -3.66 2.35 5.76
CA PRO A 200 -2.87 3.47 6.25
C PRO A 200 -1.90 4.06 5.22
N ALA A 201 -1.10 3.22 4.54
CA ALA A 201 -0.20 3.68 3.49
C ALA A 201 -0.96 4.35 2.33
N ARG A 202 -2.08 3.78 1.87
CA ARG A 202 -2.92 4.36 0.81
C ARG A 202 -3.46 5.73 1.18
N ALA A 203 -3.88 5.93 2.42
CA ALA A 203 -4.38 7.22 2.89
C ALA A 203 -3.28 8.29 2.83
N ILE A 204 -2.07 7.99 3.34
CA ILE A 204 -0.93 8.91 3.33
C ILE A 204 -0.47 9.20 1.89
N GLU A 205 -0.22 8.18 1.08
CA GLU A 205 0.28 8.31 -0.29
C GLU A 205 -0.60 9.19 -1.17
N ASN A 206 -1.89 9.17 -0.91
CA ASN A 206 -2.89 9.85 -1.71
C ASN A 206 -3.48 11.09 -1.03
N GLY A 207 -3.11 11.32 0.24
CA GLY A 207 -3.65 12.43 1.03
C GLY A 207 -5.18 12.43 1.05
N SER A 208 -5.79 11.27 1.22
CA SER A 208 -7.23 11.06 1.08
C SER A 208 -7.82 10.38 2.31
N TRP A 209 -9.06 10.70 2.64
CA TRP A 209 -9.88 9.92 3.56
C TRP A 209 -10.22 8.56 2.95
N ILE A 210 -10.21 7.51 3.76
CA ILE A 210 -10.67 6.19 3.35
C ILE A 210 -11.73 5.69 4.32
N VAL A 211 -12.86 5.20 3.79
CA VAL A 211 -13.97 4.64 4.56
C VAL A 211 -14.18 3.18 4.15
N CYS A 212 -14.03 2.26 5.12
CA CYS A 212 -14.02 0.82 4.88
C CYS A 212 -15.20 0.17 5.60
N ALA A 213 -16.03 -0.57 4.88
CA ALA A 213 -17.11 -1.38 5.46
C ALA A 213 -16.83 -2.87 5.23
N ASP A 214 -16.66 -3.65 6.31
CA ASP A 214 -16.33 -5.07 6.29
C ASP A 214 -17.43 -5.93 6.93
N LYS A 215 -17.29 -7.22 6.79
CA LYS A 215 -18.12 -8.24 7.44
C LYS A 215 -17.46 -8.76 8.71
N VAL A 216 -18.24 -9.40 9.56
CA VAL A 216 -17.79 -10.20 10.71
C VAL A 216 -18.33 -11.61 10.64
N GLY A 217 -17.69 -12.52 11.37
CA GLY A 217 -18.09 -13.92 11.45
C GLY A 217 -17.46 -14.77 10.37
N THR A 218 -18.14 -15.87 10.04
CA THR A 218 -17.59 -16.91 9.16
C THR A 218 -18.57 -17.23 8.03
N GLU A 219 -18.06 -17.34 6.81
CA GLU A 219 -18.78 -17.79 5.63
C GLU A 219 -18.11 -19.07 5.11
N ALA A 220 -18.89 -19.99 4.53
CA ALA A 220 -18.43 -21.28 4.01
C ALA A 220 -17.57 -22.09 5.01
N ARG A 221 -17.80 -21.94 6.32
CA ARG A 221 -17.06 -22.55 7.44
C ARG A 221 -15.56 -22.24 7.51
N SER A 222 -15.00 -21.54 6.53
CA SER A 222 -13.55 -21.33 6.40
C SER A 222 -13.12 -19.87 6.18
N LEU A 223 -14.00 -19.03 5.65
CA LEU A 223 -13.71 -17.62 5.44
C LEU A 223 -14.10 -16.85 6.70
N VAL A 224 -13.11 -16.55 7.53
CA VAL A 224 -13.29 -15.77 8.76
C VAL A 224 -12.96 -14.32 8.44
N TYR A 225 -13.93 -13.44 8.57
CA TYR A 225 -13.77 -12.02 8.28
C TYR A 225 -13.17 -11.28 9.46
N ALA A 226 -12.31 -10.30 9.16
CA ALA A 226 -11.58 -9.56 10.19
C ALA A 226 -12.42 -8.46 10.86
N GLY A 227 -13.52 -8.03 10.24
CA GLY A 227 -14.30 -6.91 10.74
C GLY A 227 -13.50 -5.62 10.70
N GLN A 228 -13.54 -4.86 11.79
CA GLN A 228 -12.75 -3.64 11.95
C GLN A 228 -13.08 -2.56 10.89
N SER A 229 -14.35 -2.53 10.44
CA SER A 229 -14.86 -1.42 9.61
C SER A 229 -14.49 -0.08 10.23
N GLY A 230 -14.07 0.88 9.44
CA GLY A 230 -13.60 2.13 10.04
C GLY A 230 -13.27 3.22 9.03
N VAL A 231 -12.77 4.33 9.57
CA VAL A 231 -12.37 5.51 8.82
C VAL A 231 -10.90 5.79 9.06
N ILE A 232 -10.14 5.98 7.99
CA ILE A 232 -8.72 6.34 8.04
C ILE A 232 -8.58 7.78 7.57
N ASP A 233 -7.88 8.58 8.36
CA ASP A 233 -7.59 9.98 8.02
C ASP A 233 -6.43 10.08 7.00
N PRO A 234 -6.23 11.24 6.35
CA PRO A 234 -5.16 11.43 5.38
C PRO A 234 -3.73 11.28 5.95
N SER A 235 -3.58 11.23 7.28
CA SER A 235 -2.30 10.92 7.93
C SER A 235 -2.08 9.41 8.16
N GLY A 236 -3.01 8.56 7.71
CA GLY A 236 -2.94 7.11 7.84
C GLY A 236 -3.40 6.55 9.18
N ARG A 237 -3.99 7.36 10.05
CA ARG A 237 -4.50 6.90 11.34
C ARG A 237 -5.95 6.48 11.23
N TRP A 238 -6.30 5.40 11.91
CA TRP A 238 -7.70 5.03 12.11
C TRP A 238 -8.37 6.06 13.04
N ALA A 239 -9.21 6.91 12.46
CA ALA A 239 -9.98 7.90 13.21
C ALA A 239 -11.08 7.22 14.06
N VAL A 240 -11.63 6.13 13.55
CA VAL A 240 -12.56 5.23 14.24
C VAL A 240 -12.48 3.84 13.64
N GLN A 241 -12.64 2.81 14.47
CA GLN A 241 -12.64 1.41 14.03
C GLN A 241 -13.64 0.59 14.87
N ALA A 242 -14.39 -0.29 14.20
CA ALA A 242 -15.28 -1.24 14.85
C ALA A 242 -14.50 -2.40 15.50
N PRO A 243 -15.07 -3.12 16.46
CA PRO A 243 -14.51 -4.37 16.96
C PRO A 243 -14.50 -5.45 15.85
N SER A 244 -13.61 -6.44 15.98
CA SER A 244 -13.40 -7.50 14.97
C SER A 244 -14.47 -8.62 15.00
N ASP A 245 -15.32 -8.67 16.03
CA ASP A 245 -16.16 -9.83 16.36
C ASP A 245 -17.67 -9.53 16.43
N ALA A 246 -18.09 -8.28 16.28
CA ALA A 246 -19.48 -7.87 16.42
C ALA A 246 -19.99 -7.09 15.21
N ALA A 247 -21.14 -7.50 14.68
CA ALA A 247 -21.87 -6.70 13.70
C ALA A 247 -22.35 -5.38 14.33
N GLY A 248 -22.36 -4.31 13.53
CA GLY A 248 -22.74 -2.99 14.02
C GLY A 248 -22.66 -1.89 12.97
N ILE A 249 -22.80 -0.66 13.44
CA ILE A 249 -22.75 0.54 12.60
C ILE A 249 -21.73 1.49 13.20
N VAL A 250 -20.69 1.80 12.43
CA VAL A 250 -19.71 2.85 12.74
C VAL A 250 -20.19 4.15 12.15
N VAL A 251 -20.24 5.21 12.96
CA VAL A 251 -20.53 6.57 12.49
C VAL A 251 -19.36 7.47 12.81
N HIS A 252 -18.93 8.26 11.83
CA HIS A 252 -17.86 9.23 12.01
C HIS A 252 -18.14 10.49 11.19
N GLU A 253 -17.63 11.62 11.68
CA GLU A 253 -17.64 12.88 10.95
C GLU A 253 -16.22 13.22 10.51
N LEU A 254 -15.98 13.25 9.22
CA LEU A 254 -14.69 13.56 8.61
C LEU A 254 -14.73 14.96 7.98
N ASP A 255 -13.60 15.65 7.93
CA ASP A 255 -13.46 16.95 7.27
C ASP A 255 -12.73 16.78 5.92
N LEU A 256 -13.44 16.99 4.82
CA LEU A 256 -12.85 16.85 3.47
C LEU A 256 -11.69 17.82 3.21
N ASP A 257 -11.64 18.98 3.90
CA ASP A 257 -10.55 19.93 3.72
C ASP A 257 -9.23 19.46 4.34
N ALA A 258 -9.26 18.41 5.18
CA ALA A 258 -8.04 17.75 5.65
C ALA A 258 -7.35 16.91 4.55
N ALA A 259 -8.07 16.57 3.47
CA ALA A 259 -7.56 15.80 2.35
C ALA A 259 -6.91 16.70 1.29
N GLY A 260 -5.57 16.74 1.26
CA GLY A 260 -4.79 17.60 0.34
C GLY A 260 -4.46 16.99 -1.02
N GLY A 261 -4.68 15.68 -1.20
CA GLY A 261 -4.16 14.91 -2.33
C GLY A 261 -2.72 14.44 -2.09
N PRO A 262 -2.06 13.81 -3.08
CA PRO A 262 -0.72 13.25 -2.93
C PRO A 262 0.28 14.27 -2.38
N PRO A 263 0.94 13.99 -1.23
CA PRO A 263 1.80 14.97 -0.56
C PRO A 263 3.15 15.18 -1.26
N ILE A 264 3.54 14.24 -2.12
CA ILE A 264 4.79 14.29 -2.88
C ILE A 264 4.45 14.47 -4.35
N GLU A 265 5.06 15.47 -4.98
CA GLU A 265 4.89 15.75 -6.40
C GLU A 265 5.33 14.56 -7.25
N ARG A 266 4.46 14.09 -8.10
CA ARG A 266 4.70 12.96 -8.99
C ARG A 266 5.60 13.34 -10.16
N ARG A 267 6.62 12.53 -10.46
CA ARG A 267 7.58 12.77 -11.55
C ARG A 267 7.63 11.58 -12.52
N PRO A 268 6.67 11.45 -13.43
CA PRO A 268 6.54 10.27 -14.31
C PRO A 268 7.77 9.97 -15.18
N ALA A 269 8.60 10.97 -15.46
CA ALA A 269 9.81 10.81 -16.28
C ALA A 269 10.84 9.85 -15.65
N VAL A 270 10.82 9.69 -14.31
CA VAL A 270 11.74 8.78 -13.60
C VAL A 270 11.11 7.42 -13.25
N PHE A 271 9.89 7.15 -13.69
CA PHE A 271 9.21 5.86 -13.48
C PHE A 271 9.55 4.89 -14.62
N ALA A 272 10.75 4.32 -14.58
CA ALA A 272 11.21 3.42 -15.63
C ALA A 272 10.48 2.07 -15.61
N GLY A 273 10.09 1.61 -16.78
CA GLY A 273 9.59 0.25 -17.00
C GLY A 273 8.12 0.01 -16.62
N LEU A 274 7.39 0.99 -16.08
CA LEU A 274 5.99 0.78 -15.64
C LEU A 274 5.04 0.31 -16.76
N ALA A 275 5.30 0.69 -17.99
CA ALA A 275 4.53 0.29 -19.15
C ALA A 275 5.06 -0.98 -19.85
N THR A 276 6.10 -1.63 -19.29
CA THR A 276 6.67 -2.86 -19.86
C THR A 276 5.66 -4.00 -19.70
N PRO A 277 5.32 -4.73 -20.79
CA PRO A 277 4.49 -5.91 -20.70
C PRO A 277 5.08 -6.94 -19.71
N GLU A 278 4.24 -7.61 -18.93
CA GLU A 278 4.71 -8.57 -17.91
C GLU A 278 5.76 -9.54 -18.43
N ALA A 279 5.49 -10.18 -19.58
CA ALA A 279 6.37 -11.20 -20.16
C ALA A 279 7.78 -10.69 -20.50
N GLU A 280 7.93 -9.37 -20.68
CA GLU A 280 9.18 -8.68 -21.03
C GLU A 280 9.90 -8.12 -19.79
N THR A 281 9.28 -8.15 -18.61
CA THR A 281 9.88 -7.63 -17.38
C THR A 281 11.05 -8.49 -16.92
N ALA A 282 12.04 -7.87 -16.29
CA ALA A 282 13.13 -8.60 -15.67
C ALA A 282 12.63 -9.47 -14.51
N ALA A 283 11.61 -9.02 -13.76
CA ALA A 283 10.97 -9.81 -12.71
C ALA A 283 10.38 -11.12 -13.24
N ALA A 284 9.65 -11.09 -14.36
CA ALA A 284 9.09 -12.29 -14.99
C ALA A 284 10.19 -13.23 -15.55
N ARG A 285 11.30 -12.67 -16.04
CA ARG A 285 12.46 -13.44 -16.47
C ARG A 285 13.09 -14.16 -15.27
N LEU A 286 13.41 -13.44 -14.20
CA LEU A 286 14.03 -14.01 -12.99
C LEU A 286 13.16 -15.08 -12.33
N ALA A 287 11.83 -14.95 -12.38
CA ALA A 287 10.91 -15.96 -11.86
C ALA A 287 11.00 -17.31 -12.61
N ARG A 288 11.48 -17.31 -13.86
CA ARG A 288 11.66 -18.52 -14.69
C ARG A 288 13.09 -19.07 -14.64
N GLU A 289 14.07 -18.27 -14.20
CA GLU A 289 15.46 -18.70 -14.11
C GLU A 289 15.64 -19.63 -12.90
N PRO A 290 16.28 -20.80 -13.10
CA PRO A 290 16.56 -21.69 -11.99
C PRO A 290 17.50 -21.01 -10.98
N LEU A 291 17.17 -21.13 -9.71
CA LEU A 291 17.99 -20.65 -8.59
C LEU A 291 18.14 -21.81 -7.61
N ILE A 292 19.40 -22.21 -7.35
CA ILE A 292 19.68 -23.26 -6.37
C ILE A 292 19.46 -22.71 -4.96
N ALA A 293 18.92 -23.52 -4.07
CA ALA A 293 18.57 -23.08 -2.73
C ALA A 293 19.77 -22.54 -1.93
N GLU A 294 20.95 -23.09 -2.16
CA GLU A 294 22.22 -22.67 -1.53
C GLU A 294 22.62 -21.25 -1.96
N ASP A 295 22.40 -20.90 -3.23
CA ASP A 295 22.70 -19.57 -3.79
C ASP A 295 21.57 -18.53 -3.51
N ALA A 296 20.44 -19.01 -3.00
CA ALA A 296 19.27 -18.18 -2.75
C ALA A 296 19.33 -17.46 -1.40
N ALA A 297 20.08 -17.99 -0.44
CA ALA A 297 20.14 -17.47 0.92
C ALA A 297 21.22 -16.39 1.06
N ALA A 298 20.91 -15.34 1.81
CA ALA A 298 21.87 -14.32 2.22
C ALA A 298 21.45 -13.74 3.57
N ARG A 299 22.41 -13.20 4.33
CA ARG A 299 22.11 -12.41 5.52
C ARG A 299 22.27 -10.94 5.21
N VAL A 300 21.31 -10.13 5.66
CA VAL A 300 21.30 -8.68 5.49
C VAL A 300 21.13 -7.99 6.83
N GLY A 301 21.64 -6.77 6.96
CA GLY A 301 21.54 -5.94 8.15
C GLY A 301 20.85 -4.61 7.89
N ALA A 302 20.08 -4.15 8.85
CA ALA A 302 19.48 -2.82 8.88
C ALA A 302 19.93 -2.09 10.17
N VAL A 303 20.25 -0.80 10.06
CA VAL A 303 20.80 0.00 11.15
C VAL A 303 19.92 1.20 11.43
N ALA A 304 19.48 1.37 12.67
CA ALA A 304 18.94 2.62 13.17
C ALA A 304 20.07 3.48 13.75
N LEU A 305 20.18 4.72 13.29
CA LEU A 305 21.22 5.66 13.71
C LEU A 305 20.73 7.09 13.54
N ASP A 306 20.93 7.91 14.57
CA ASP A 306 20.56 9.31 14.53
C ASP A 306 21.49 10.11 13.63
N ALA A 307 20.93 11.11 12.95
CA ALA A 307 21.73 12.12 12.28
C ALA A 307 22.57 12.91 13.31
N SER A 308 23.80 13.19 12.97
CA SER A 308 24.69 14.03 13.78
C SER A 308 25.30 15.13 12.89
N PRO A 309 25.51 16.32 13.43
CA PRO A 309 26.21 17.38 12.68
C PRO A 309 27.72 17.09 12.49
N SER A 310 28.26 16.06 13.17
CA SER A 310 29.65 15.65 13.10
C SER A 310 29.82 14.40 12.23
N ALA A 311 30.56 14.54 11.12
CA ALA A 311 30.92 13.40 10.27
C ALA A 311 31.68 12.30 11.05
N VAL A 312 32.52 12.71 12.00
CA VAL A 312 33.30 11.76 12.81
C VAL A 312 32.38 10.92 13.69
N ASP A 313 31.43 11.56 14.38
CA ASP A 313 30.49 10.84 15.26
C ASP A 313 29.56 9.92 14.48
N LEU A 314 29.07 10.35 13.30
CA LEU A 314 28.26 9.54 12.40
C LEU A 314 29.01 8.29 11.92
N VAL A 315 30.26 8.48 11.44
CA VAL A 315 31.06 7.37 10.93
C VAL A 315 31.46 6.42 12.06
N GLU A 316 31.76 6.92 13.25
CA GLU A 316 32.11 6.07 14.39
C GLU A 316 30.88 5.26 14.88
N GLY A 317 29.70 5.89 14.93
CA GLY A 317 28.43 5.19 15.19
C GLY A 317 28.15 4.10 14.16
N ALA A 318 28.23 4.45 12.87
CA ALA A 318 28.04 3.51 11.76
C ALA A 318 29.07 2.37 11.80
N ARG A 319 30.35 2.68 12.03
CA ARG A 319 31.45 1.70 12.10
C ARG A 319 31.19 0.61 13.13
N ARG A 320 30.77 0.98 14.34
CA ARG A 320 30.45 0.01 15.40
C ARG A 320 29.32 -0.91 14.99
N LEU A 321 28.24 -0.36 14.40
CA LEU A 321 27.03 -1.11 14.05
C LEU A 321 27.22 -1.97 12.80
N VAL A 322 27.92 -1.47 11.78
CA VAL A 322 28.28 -2.25 10.58
C VAL A 322 29.17 -3.44 10.95
N ARG A 323 30.20 -3.25 11.80
CA ARG A 323 31.03 -4.36 12.30
C ARG A 323 30.21 -5.39 13.07
N ALA A 324 29.24 -4.95 13.88
CA ALA A 324 28.38 -5.87 14.61
C ALA A 324 27.47 -6.70 13.68
N ALA A 325 26.97 -6.13 12.58
CA ALA A 325 26.21 -6.84 11.57
C ALA A 325 27.10 -7.77 10.73
N ALA A 326 28.28 -7.29 10.30
CA ALA A 326 29.25 -8.07 9.53
C ALA A 326 29.79 -9.27 10.34
N ALA A 327 29.99 -9.12 11.65
CA ALA A 327 30.35 -10.24 12.54
C ALA A 327 29.26 -11.34 12.64
N GLN A 328 28.08 -11.09 12.10
CA GLN A 328 26.99 -12.05 11.93
C GLN A 328 26.84 -12.45 10.44
N ASP A 329 27.89 -12.30 9.64
CA ASP A 329 27.92 -12.64 8.21
C ASP A 329 26.91 -11.84 7.34
N ALA A 330 26.54 -10.61 7.73
CA ALA A 330 25.71 -9.76 6.88
C ALA A 330 26.47 -9.34 5.61
N ALA A 331 25.98 -9.78 4.45
CA ALA A 331 26.56 -9.46 3.15
C ALA A 331 26.17 -8.06 2.63
N LEU A 332 25.10 -7.47 3.20
CA LEU A 332 24.66 -6.10 2.97
C LEU A 332 24.23 -5.49 4.29
N VAL A 333 24.66 -4.26 4.56
CA VAL A 333 24.20 -3.46 5.69
C VAL A 333 23.64 -2.14 5.16
N VAL A 334 22.38 -1.83 5.48
CA VAL A 334 21.74 -0.57 5.10
C VAL A 334 21.79 0.39 6.28
N LEU A 335 22.36 1.56 6.03
CA LEU A 335 22.42 2.72 6.92
C LEU A 335 21.35 3.73 6.54
N PRO A 336 20.94 4.62 7.46
CA PRO A 336 19.98 5.68 7.16
C PRO A 336 20.45 6.67 6.08
N ASP A 337 19.54 7.56 5.66
CA ASP A 337 19.89 8.81 5.02
C ASP A 337 20.47 9.76 6.06
N LEU A 338 21.79 9.93 6.01
CA LEU A 338 22.56 10.77 6.92
C LEU A 338 22.69 12.22 6.40
N ALA A 339 22.14 12.52 5.21
CA ALA A 339 22.14 13.89 4.68
C ALA A 339 21.31 14.86 5.55
N GLY A 340 20.36 14.31 6.32
CA GLY A 340 19.50 15.11 7.19
C GLY A 340 18.58 16.05 6.43
N ALA A 341 18.00 17.02 7.14
CA ALA A 341 17.11 18.03 6.59
C ALA A 341 17.83 19.36 6.21
N ASP A 342 19.13 19.48 6.44
CA ASP A 342 19.92 20.69 6.17
C ASP A 342 21.07 20.39 5.21
N THR A 343 21.19 21.16 4.12
CA THR A 343 22.30 21.06 3.16
C THR A 343 23.68 21.37 3.74
N ARG A 344 23.74 21.88 4.97
CA ARG A 344 24.97 22.04 5.74
C ARG A 344 25.43 20.77 6.46
N ALA A 345 24.62 19.73 6.38
CA ALA A 345 24.92 18.43 6.95
C ALA A 345 26.16 17.77 6.33
N VAL A 346 26.55 16.69 6.94
CA VAL A 346 27.70 15.86 6.59
C VAL A 346 27.67 15.44 5.12
N THR A 347 28.76 15.73 4.42
CA THR A 347 28.88 15.51 2.98
C THR A 347 29.55 14.18 2.65
N GLU A 348 29.32 13.73 1.42
CA GLU A 348 29.98 12.54 0.86
C GLU A 348 31.50 12.59 0.98
N ARG A 349 32.08 13.79 0.80
CA ARG A 349 33.56 13.98 0.85
C ARG A 349 34.17 13.64 2.19
N GLU A 350 33.41 13.84 3.26
CA GLU A 350 33.87 13.58 4.62
C GLU A 350 33.66 12.12 5.03
N CYS A 351 32.54 11.50 4.62
CA CYS A 351 32.15 10.17 5.07
C CYS A 351 32.54 9.05 4.11
N LEU A 352 32.43 9.28 2.79
CA LEU A 352 32.52 8.22 1.80
C LEU A 352 33.85 7.43 1.86
N PRO A 353 35.03 8.07 1.96
CA PRO A 353 36.30 7.34 2.05
C PRO A 353 36.39 6.45 3.30
N LEU A 354 35.76 6.86 4.41
CA LEU A 354 35.74 6.09 5.66
C LEU A 354 34.80 4.91 5.60
N LEU A 355 33.65 5.06 4.91
CA LEU A 355 32.68 3.99 4.71
C LEU A 355 33.16 2.99 3.65
N GLU A 356 33.88 3.44 2.61
CA GLU A 356 34.57 2.56 1.66
C GLU A 356 35.59 1.68 2.36
N ALA A 357 36.44 2.29 3.21
CA ALA A 357 37.40 1.53 4.01
C ALA A 357 36.71 0.52 4.95
N LEU A 358 35.55 0.87 5.50
CA LEU A 358 34.77 -0.02 6.35
C LEU A 358 34.16 -1.17 5.57
N ALA A 359 33.67 -0.94 4.35
CA ALA A 359 33.16 -1.99 3.47
C ALA A 359 34.24 -3.01 3.12
N VAL A 360 35.46 -2.54 2.84
CA VAL A 360 36.65 -3.39 2.62
C VAL A 360 37.01 -4.19 3.89
N GLU A 361 37.10 -3.49 5.03
CA GLU A 361 37.47 -4.11 6.33
C GLU A 361 36.49 -5.22 6.73
N CYS A 362 35.19 -4.98 6.54
CA CYS A 362 34.13 -5.89 6.94
C CYS A 362 33.75 -6.94 5.85
N GLU A 363 34.35 -6.86 4.67
CA GLU A 363 33.98 -7.68 3.50
C GLU A 363 32.47 -7.69 3.21
N THR A 364 31.79 -6.53 3.43
CA THR A 364 30.33 -6.39 3.30
C THR A 364 29.96 -5.22 2.39
N MET A 365 28.77 -5.29 1.77
CA MET A 365 28.20 -4.13 1.09
C MET A 365 27.56 -3.18 2.10
N ILE A 366 27.68 -1.87 1.85
CA ILE A 366 27.06 -0.82 2.65
C ILE A 366 26.24 0.09 1.76
N ALA A 367 24.93 0.21 2.04
CA ALA A 367 24.07 1.22 1.44
C ALA A 367 23.88 2.38 2.41
N VAL A 368 24.05 3.62 1.97
CA VAL A 368 23.97 4.82 2.82
C VAL A 368 23.54 6.05 2.04
N GLY A 369 22.65 6.87 2.61
CA GLY A 369 22.30 8.19 2.08
C GLY A 369 23.22 9.28 2.61
N LEU A 370 23.76 10.14 1.73
CA LEU A 370 24.65 11.26 2.07
C LEU A 370 24.29 12.49 1.22
N ALA A 371 24.69 13.69 1.71
CA ALA A 371 24.61 14.91 0.93
C ALA A 371 25.76 14.98 -0.10
N GLU A 372 25.43 14.90 -1.38
CA GLU A 372 26.36 15.04 -2.50
C GLU A 372 26.44 16.50 -2.95
N ARG A 373 27.62 17.06 -3.06
CA ARG A 373 27.85 18.43 -3.57
C ARG A 373 28.52 18.43 -4.94
N THR A 374 27.80 18.92 -5.95
CA THR A 374 28.31 19.10 -7.31
C THR A 374 28.24 20.58 -7.68
N GLY A 375 29.34 21.29 -7.57
CA GLY A 375 29.39 22.74 -7.76
C GLY A 375 28.57 23.49 -6.72
N ALA A 376 27.54 24.21 -7.17
CA ALA A 376 26.59 24.92 -6.31
C ALA A 376 25.33 24.08 -5.94
N THR A 377 25.23 22.88 -6.48
CA THR A 377 24.05 22.02 -6.32
C THR A 377 24.29 20.98 -5.25
N THR A 378 23.28 20.71 -4.43
CA THR A 378 23.32 19.67 -3.40
C THR A 378 22.20 18.67 -3.65
N TYR A 379 22.54 17.38 -3.65
CA TYR A 379 21.61 16.26 -3.80
C TYR A 379 21.62 15.41 -2.52
N LYS A 380 20.53 14.72 -2.26
CA LYS A 380 20.53 13.54 -1.40
C LYS A 380 20.85 12.34 -2.27
N THR A 381 21.92 11.62 -1.95
CA THR A 381 22.43 10.55 -2.80
C THR A 381 22.66 9.30 -1.99
N GLN A 382 22.07 8.20 -2.41
CA GLN A 382 22.39 6.88 -1.87
C GLN A 382 23.60 6.32 -2.59
N TYR A 383 24.54 5.81 -1.81
CA TYR A 383 25.73 5.10 -2.26
C TYR A 383 25.61 3.63 -1.89
N LEU A 384 25.83 2.73 -2.83
CA LEU A 384 26.03 1.31 -2.57
C LEU A 384 27.53 1.01 -2.72
N LEU A 385 28.19 0.76 -1.60
CA LEU A 385 29.60 0.44 -1.51
C LEU A 385 29.76 -1.07 -1.42
N GLY A 386 30.78 -1.61 -2.04
CA GLY A 386 31.17 -3.01 -1.90
C GLY A 386 32.62 -3.15 -1.41
N PRO A 387 33.05 -4.38 -1.10
CA PRO A 387 34.43 -4.65 -0.69
C PRO A 387 35.50 -4.24 -1.73
N HIS A 388 35.07 -4.05 -2.98
CA HIS A 388 35.97 -3.69 -4.10
C HIS A 388 35.73 -2.29 -4.63
N GLY A 389 34.99 -1.44 -3.92
CA GLY A 389 34.72 -0.06 -4.26
C GLY A 389 33.24 0.25 -4.47
N LEU A 390 32.96 1.42 -5.05
CA LEU A 390 31.62 1.91 -5.33
C LEU A 390 30.92 1.04 -6.39
N LEU A 391 29.76 0.50 -6.05
CA LEU A 391 28.93 -0.32 -6.95
C LEU A 391 27.89 0.51 -7.71
N ALA A 392 27.23 1.45 -7.02
CA ALA A 392 26.21 2.31 -7.62
C ALA A 392 25.94 3.56 -6.78
N THR A 393 25.35 4.57 -7.43
CA THR A 393 24.80 5.77 -6.78
C THR A 393 23.38 6.02 -7.27
N HIS A 394 22.58 6.66 -6.42
CA HIS A 394 21.24 7.11 -6.78
C HIS A 394 20.92 8.44 -6.09
N ARG A 395 20.65 9.49 -6.88
CA ARG A 395 20.19 10.78 -6.37
C ARG A 395 18.68 10.75 -6.16
N GLN A 396 18.23 11.16 -4.97
CA GLN A 396 16.81 11.25 -4.64
C GLN A 396 16.05 12.05 -5.69
N THR A 397 15.05 11.44 -6.29
CA THR A 397 14.27 12.03 -7.39
C THR A 397 13.05 12.81 -6.92
N HIS A 398 12.46 12.40 -5.82
CA HIS A 398 11.26 12.99 -5.22
C HIS A 398 11.61 13.65 -3.90
N LEU A 399 11.38 14.94 -3.81
CA LEU A 399 11.67 15.74 -2.62
C LEU A 399 10.40 16.23 -1.97
N THR A 400 10.40 16.29 -0.64
CA THR A 400 9.40 17.04 0.11
C THR A 400 9.58 18.54 -0.11
N GLU A 401 8.57 19.32 0.22
CA GLU A 401 8.66 20.78 0.20
C GLU A 401 9.72 21.29 1.20
N ALA A 402 9.87 20.62 2.34
CA ALA A 402 10.91 20.95 3.33
C ALA A 402 12.32 20.75 2.76
N GLU A 403 12.58 19.65 2.07
CA GLU A 403 13.87 19.38 1.43
C GLU A 403 14.19 20.37 0.30
N ARG A 404 13.18 20.75 -0.50
CA ARG A 404 13.34 21.81 -1.52
C ARG A 404 13.71 23.16 -0.89
N ARG A 405 13.02 23.54 0.19
CA ARG A 405 13.35 24.79 0.93
C ARG A 405 14.71 24.75 1.57
N ALA A 406 15.17 23.58 2.00
CA ALA A 406 16.52 23.39 2.51
C ALA A 406 17.60 23.50 1.42
N GLY A 407 17.22 23.53 0.13
CA GLY A 407 18.12 23.73 -1.00
C GLY A 407 18.59 22.45 -1.68
N PHE A 408 17.95 21.31 -1.40
CA PHE A 408 18.21 20.08 -2.16
C PHE A 408 17.60 20.14 -3.56
N THR A 409 18.30 19.55 -4.51
CA THR A 409 17.89 19.43 -5.91
C THR A 409 17.51 17.97 -6.18
N PRO A 410 16.38 17.69 -6.86
CA PRO A 410 16.01 16.33 -7.20
C PRO A 410 16.92 15.77 -8.31
N GLY A 411 17.25 14.47 -8.21
CA GLY A 411 17.79 13.70 -9.32
C GLY A 411 16.79 13.52 -10.44
N ASP A 412 17.24 13.13 -11.62
CA ASP A 412 16.44 12.96 -12.85
C ASP A 412 16.53 11.55 -13.46
N GLU A 413 17.26 10.65 -12.81
CA GLU A 413 17.41 9.27 -13.22
C GLU A 413 16.58 8.32 -12.33
N ALA A 414 16.02 7.28 -12.93
CA ALA A 414 15.30 6.23 -12.20
C ALA A 414 16.24 5.52 -11.21
N PRO A 415 15.76 5.14 -10.00
CA PRO A 415 16.57 4.41 -9.04
C PRO A 415 17.12 3.11 -9.66
N PRO A 416 18.42 2.79 -9.50
CA PRO A 416 19.04 1.64 -10.15
C PRO A 416 18.64 0.31 -9.52
N VAL A 417 18.74 -0.77 -10.33
CA VAL A 417 18.80 -2.15 -9.85
C VAL A 417 20.21 -2.66 -10.13
N VAL A 418 20.89 -3.17 -9.12
CA VAL A 418 22.31 -3.54 -9.14
C VAL A 418 22.44 -5.04 -8.94
N ALA A 419 23.07 -5.72 -9.90
CA ALA A 419 23.40 -7.14 -9.77
C ALA A 419 24.51 -7.33 -8.73
N THR A 420 24.25 -8.13 -7.72
CA THR A 420 25.19 -8.40 -6.62
C THR A 420 25.27 -9.90 -6.32
N LEU A 421 26.18 -10.29 -5.43
CA LEU A 421 26.29 -11.70 -4.98
C LEU A 421 25.03 -12.18 -4.24
N ILE A 422 24.27 -11.26 -3.64
CA ILE A 422 23.02 -11.59 -2.92
C ILE A 422 21.76 -11.36 -3.78
N GLY A 423 21.90 -11.18 -5.08
CA GLY A 423 20.82 -10.95 -6.04
C GLY A 423 20.71 -9.51 -6.52
N GLU A 424 19.58 -9.18 -7.11
CA GLU A 424 19.27 -7.89 -7.69
C GLU A 424 18.80 -6.91 -6.60
N VAL A 425 19.63 -5.90 -6.30
CA VAL A 425 19.37 -4.91 -5.24
C VAL A 425 18.91 -3.59 -5.86
N GLY A 426 17.71 -3.17 -5.52
CA GLY A 426 17.17 -1.84 -5.85
C GLY A 426 17.52 -0.82 -4.78
N LEU A 427 17.73 0.44 -5.18
CA LEU A 427 18.10 1.52 -4.26
C LEU A 427 16.96 2.52 -4.10
N LEU A 428 16.67 2.93 -2.85
CA LEU A 428 15.77 4.04 -2.51
C LEU A 428 16.40 4.90 -1.39
N VAL A 429 16.20 6.22 -1.45
CA VAL A 429 16.72 7.15 -0.46
C VAL A 429 15.69 8.17 0.01
N GLY A 430 15.77 8.58 1.27
CA GLY A 430 14.88 9.57 1.86
C GLY A 430 13.41 9.15 1.76
N VAL A 431 12.57 10.05 1.25
CA VAL A 431 11.11 9.85 1.14
C VAL A 431 10.67 9.00 -0.05
N GLU A 432 11.57 8.46 -0.84
CA GLU A 432 11.22 7.72 -2.07
C GLU A 432 10.39 6.46 -1.82
N GLY A 433 10.54 5.83 -0.67
CA GLY A 433 9.68 4.71 -0.30
C GLY A 433 8.20 5.08 -0.09
N LEU A 434 7.87 6.38 0.00
CA LEU A 434 6.49 6.89 0.03
C LEU A 434 5.89 7.03 -1.38
N VAL A 435 6.72 6.87 -2.42
CA VAL A 435 6.31 6.95 -3.83
C VAL A 435 6.24 5.54 -4.40
N PRO A 436 5.06 4.91 -4.42
CA PRO A 436 4.93 3.50 -4.75
C PRO A 436 5.44 3.16 -6.16
N GLU A 437 5.29 4.08 -7.11
CA GLU A 437 5.74 3.90 -8.48
C GLU A 437 7.26 3.66 -8.60
N LEU A 438 8.07 4.14 -7.66
CA LEU A 438 9.52 3.89 -7.66
C LEU A 438 9.84 2.44 -7.27
N ALA A 439 9.22 1.94 -6.21
CA ALA A 439 9.40 0.55 -5.78
C ALA A 439 8.85 -0.43 -6.83
N GLN A 440 7.72 -0.09 -7.47
CA GLN A 440 7.18 -0.82 -8.61
C GLN A 440 8.17 -0.86 -9.78
N SER A 441 8.75 0.29 -10.15
CA SER A 441 9.78 0.38 -11.18
C SER A 441 10.99 -0.52 -10.87
N LEU A 442 11.45 -0.56 -9.62
CA LEU A 442 12.52 -1.46 -9.17
C LEU A 442 12.11 -2.93 -9.36
N LYS A 443 10.91 -3.32 -8.92
CA LYS A 443 10.41 -4.70 -9.08
C LYS A 443 10.33 -5.12 -10.53
N ILE A 444 9.73 -4.32 -11.39
CA ILE A 444 9.61 -4.62 -12.84
C ILE A 444 10.99 -4.84 -13.47
N ARG A 445 12.00 -4.09 -13.03
CA ARG A 445 13.40 -4.22 -13.47
C ARG A 445 14.18 -5.31 -12.74
N GLY A 446 13.52 -6.12 -11.92
CA GLY A 446 14.05 -7.36 -11.36
C GLY A 446 14.55 -7.29 -9.94
N SER A 447 14.35 -6.18 -9.21
CA SER A 447 14.77 -6.09 -7.82
C SER A 447 14.17 -7.22 -6.97
N GLU A 448 15.03 -7.99 -6.34
CA GLU A 448 14.67 -9.04 -5.36
C GLU A 448 14.70 -8.47 -3.94
N LEU A 449 15.52 -7.43 -3.74
CA LEU A 449 15.71 -6.75 -2.47
C LEU A 449 15.81 -5.24 -2.71
N ILE A 450 15.16 -4.46 -1.88
CA ILE A 450 15.21 -3.00 -1.89
C ILE A 450 16.02 -2.55 -0.66
N ALA A 451 17.16 -1.89 -0.90
CA ALA A 451 17.93 -1.21 0.13
C ALA A 451 17.43 0.25 0.23
N TRP A 452 16.77 0.59 1.33
CA TRP A 452 16.17 1.89 1.54
C TRP A 452 16.83 2.65 2.70
N SER A 453 17.65 3.64 2.36
CA SER A 453 18.23 4.61 3.31
C SER A 453 17.20 5.72 3.56
N ALA A 454 16.29 5.51 4.53
CA ALA A 454 15.12 6.36 4.69
C ALA A 454 15.38 7.66 5.48
N GLY A 455 16.20 7.62 6.53
CA GLY A 455 16.33 8.76 7.44
C GLY A 455 15.08 8.97 8.31
N THR A 456 14.80 10.22 8.64
CA THR A 456 13.63 10.61 9.45
C THR A 456 12.39 10.69 8.58
N LEU A 457 11.37 9.90 8.88
CA LEU A 457 10.04 9.95 8.26
C LEU A 457 8.98 10.23 9.32
N GLU A 458 8.25 11.33 9.17
CA GLU A 458 7.14 11.70 10.08
C GLU A 458 5.93 10.75 10.01
N THR A 459 5.91 9.82 9.05
CA THR A 459 4.75 9.01 8.69
C THR A 459 4.93 7.50 8.90
N GLY A 460 5.91 7.10 9.69
CA GLY A 460 6.12 5.70 10.08
C GLY A 460 6.80 4.84 9.00
N LEU A 461 8.12 4.71 9.08
CA LEU A 461 8.94 3.89 8.17
C LEU A 461 8.46 2.45 8.08
N ARG A 462 8.05 1.85 9.21
CA ARG A 462 7.58 0.47 9.30
C ARG A 462 6.39 0.19 8.38
N THR A 463 5.41 1.09 8.34
CA THR A 463 4.20 0.97 7.52
C THR A 463 4.55 0.89 6.04
N PHE A 464 5.38 1.80 5.57
CA PHE A 464 5.77 1.85 4.15
C PHE A 464 6.72 0.71 3.76
N ALA A 465 7.66 0.33 4.61
CA ALA A 465 8.55 -0.80 4.35
C ALA A 465 7.74 -2.11 4.17
N ARG A 466 6.72 -2.33 5.00
CA ARG A 466 5.80 -3.47 4.89
C ARG A 466 4.94 -3.39 3.63
N ALA A 467 4.41 -2.20 3.30
CA ALA A 467 3.61 -2.00 2.10
C ALA A 467 4.42 -2.29 0.84
N ARG A 468 5.61 -1.67 0.68
CA ARG A 468 6.50 -1.92 -0.47
C ARG A 468 6.88 -3.38 -0.61
N ALA A 469 7.16 -4.07 0.50
CA ALA A 469 7.52 -5.48 0.46
C ALA A 469 6.36 -6.37 -0.01
N LEU A 470 5.13 -6.13 0.46
CA LEU A 470 3.96 -6.91 0.08
C LEU A 470 3.52 -6.65 -1.35
N GLU A 471 3.43 -5.39 -1.76
CA GLU A 471 2.95 -4.97 -3.09
C GLU A 471 3.82 -5.52 -4.22
N HIS A 472 5.12 -5.54 -4.00
CA HIS A 472 6.10 -5.86 -5.03
C HIS A 472 6.78 -7.21 -4.84
N HIS A 473 6.40 -7.99 -3.83
CA HIS A 473 7.06 -9.25 -3.51
C HIS A 473 8.59 -9.17 -3.56
N ALA A 474 9.13 -8.16 -2.85
CA ALA A 474 10.56 -7.96 -2.68
C ALA A 474 10.89 -7.87 -1.19
N TYR A 475 12.10 -8.26 -0.80
CA TYR A 475 12.58 -7.90 0.52
C TYR A 475 12.79 -6.40 0.60
N VAL A 476 12.48 -5.79 1.75
CA VAL A 476 12.83 -4.40 2.03
C VAL A 476 13.73 -4.36 3.25
N VAL A 477 14.93 -3.84 3.06
CA VAL A 477 15.87 -3.52 4.13
C VAL A 477 15.86 -2.01 4.27
N ALA A 478 15.14 -1.51 5.26
CA ALA A 478 14.93 -0.09 5.50
C ALA A 478 15.68 0.36 6.74
N ALA A 479 16.36 1.48 6.66
CA ALA A 479 17.12 2.07 7.74
C ALA A 479 16.69 3.53 7.96
N GLY A 480 16.35 3.88 9.18
CA GLY A 480 15.94 5.21 9.60
C GLY A 480 16.62 5.66 10.88
N ASP A 481 16.15 6.77 11.45
CA ASP A 481 16.63 7.27 12.73
C ASP A 481 16.10 6.43 13.90
N THR A 482 16.46 6.81 15.13
CA THR A 482 16.04 6.10 16.35
C THR A 482 14.70 6.57 16.91
N SER A 483 13.98 7.47 16.24
CA SER A 483 12.67 7.95 16.69
C SER A 483 11.62 6.83 16.74
N GLU A 484 10.49 7.09 17.39
CA GLU A 484 9.39 6.13 17.52
C GLU A 484 8.81 5.73 16.14
N ASP A 485 8.75 6.67 15.20
CA ASP A 485 8.29 6.44 13.82
C ASP A 485 9.43 6.01 12.86
N GLY A 486 10.67 6.04 13.32
CA GLY A 486 11.87 5.64 12.60
C GLY A 486 12.17 4.15 12.74
N GLY A 487 13.41 3.82 13.10
CA GLY A 487 13.89 2.45 13.29
C GLY A 487 14.54 1.86 12.05
N ALA A 488 14.90 0.59 12.15
CA ALA A 488 15.43 -0.18 11.03
C ALA A 488 14.74 -1.54 10.95
N TYR A 489 14.50 -1.99 9.73
CA TYR A 489 13.61 -3.13 9.46
C TYR A 489 14.17 -4.01 8.34
N VAL A 490 14.04 -5.32 8.52
CA VAL A 490 14.13 -6.28 7.42
C VAL A 490 12.75 -6.90 7.25
N ILE A 491 12.12 -6.65 6.10
CA ILE A 491 10.76 -7.07 5.80
C ILE A 491 10.78 -8.12 4.68
N ALA A 492 10.05 -9.22 4.90
CA ALA A 492 9.87 -10.28 3.90
C ALA A 492 8.86 -9.88 2.80
N PRO A 493 8.89 -10.51 1.62
CA PRO A 493 8.00 -10.23 0.47
C PRO A 493 6.49 -10.23 0.77
N GLY A 494 6.05 -10.88 1.84
CA GLY A 494 4.65 -10.85 2.30
C GLY A 494 4.32 -9.72 3.28
N GLY A 495 5.23 -8.74 3.49
CA GLY A 495 5.05 -7.64 4.45
C GLY A 495 5.30 -8.05 5.91
N GLY A 496 5.76 -9.30 6.15
CA GLY A 496 6.14 -9.79 7.47
C GLY A 496 7.46 -9.19 7.95
N VAL A 497 7.50 -8.72 9.20
CA VAL A 497 8.73 -8.20 9.83
C VAL A 497 9.60 -9.38 10.24
N LEU A 498 10.80 -9.51 9.67
CA LEU A 498 11.79 -10.53 10.06
C LEU A 498 12.58 -10.07 11.28
N THR A 499 12.96 -8.80 11.29
CA THR A 499 13.61 -8.16 12.43
C THR A 499 13.37 -6.65 12.40
N GLU A 500 13.38 -6.04 13.58
CA GLU A 500 13.25 -4.59 13.77
C GLU A 500 14.07 -4.12 14.98
N THR A 501 14.49 -2.87 14.96
CA THR A 501 15.21 -2.23 16.07
C THR A 501 14.25 -1.71 17.14
N LEU A 502 14.76 -1.52 18.33
CA LEU A 502 14.04 -0.80 19.38
C LEU A 502 14.13 0.71 19.14
N ALA A 503 13.07 1.43 19.49
CA ALA A 503 13.07 2.89 19.46
C ALA A 503 14.10 3.48 20.45
N HIS A 504 14.56 4.69 20.14
CA HIS A 504 15.45 5.50 20.99
C HIS A 504 16.84 4.89 21.27
N GLN A 505 17.28 3.94 20.44
CA GLN A 505 18.61 3.34 20.57
C GLN A 505 19.27 3.08 19.20
N PRO A 506 20.50 3.59 18.98
CA PRO A 506 21.29 3.17 17.82
C PRO A 506 21.57 1.67 17.88
N MET A 507 21.10 0.94 16.87
CA MET A 507 21.12 -0.53 16.85
C MET A 507 21.28 -1.08 15.43
N ALA A 508 21.93 -2.21 15.30
CA ALA A 508 21.96 -3.02 14.08
C ALA A 508 21.21 -4.32 14.32
N MET A 509 20.35 -4.69 13.39
CA MET A 509 19.67 -5.98 13.38
C MET A 509 19.94 -6.70 12.07
N THR A 510 20.03 -8.03 12.12
CA THR A 510 20.26 -8.87 10.94
C THR A 510 19.15 -9.89 10.76
N ALA A 511 18.90 -10.29 9.52
CA ALA A 511 17.99 -11.38 9.20
C ALA A 511 18.47 -12.13 7.95
N ASP A 512 18.08 -13.41 7.87
CA ASP A 512 18.29 -14.22 6.68
C ASP A 512 17.17 -13.94 5.67
N VAL A 513 17.55 -13.74 4.42
CA VAL A 513 16.66 -13.54 3.28
C VAL A 513 16.82 -14.72 2.31
N ASN A 514 15.74 -15.07 1.60
CA ASN A 514 15.75 -16.12 0.59
C ASN A 514 15.16 -15.57 -0.72
N ARG A 515 15.99 -15.41 -1.73
CA ARG A 515 15.64 -14.85 -3.05
C ARG A 515 14.52 -15.61 -3.76
N LEU A 516 14.34 -16.90 -3.49
CA LEU A 516 13.24 -17.69 -4.04
C LEU A 516 11.87 -17.10 -3.66
N LEU A 517 11.73 -16.55 -2.44
CA LEU A 517 10.50 -15.90 -2.03
C LEU A 517 10.24 -14.58 -2.79
N ALA A 518 11.29 -13.84 -3.10
CA ALA A 518 11.18 -12.61 -3.90
C ALA A 518 10.87 -12.88 -5.38
N ARG A 519 11.22 -14.06 -5.89
CA ARG A 519 10.89 -14.50 -7.26
C ARG A 519 9.50 -15.09 -7.40
N TRP A 520 8.87 -15.46 -6.28
CA TRP A 520 7.50 -15.93 -6.24
C TRP A 520 6.56 -14.72 -6.23
N ASN A 521 5.96 -14.40 -7.38
CA ASN A 521 5.18 -13.18 -7.54
C ASN A 521 3.67 -13.34 -7.18
N ASP A 522 3.21 -14.54 -6.83
CA ASP A 522 1.80 -14.73 -6.46
C ASP A 522 1.55 -14.32 -5.00
N MET A 523 0.67 -13.34 -4.80
CA MET A 523 0.18 -12.93 -3.46
C MET A 523 -0.72 -13.99 -2.82
N ALA A 524 -1.44 -14.72 -3.65
CA ALA A 524 -2.26 -15.87 -3.32
C ALA A 524 -2.34 -16.78 -4.57
N PRO A 525 -2.73 -18.05 -4.45
CA PRO A 525 -2.85 -18.91 -5.62
C PRO A 525 -3.70 -18.28 -6.73
N GLY A 526 -3.08 -18.06 -7.90
CA GLY A 526 -3.73 -17.46 -9.07
C GLY A 526 -3.95 -15.95 -8.98
N THR A 527 -3.30 -15.26 -8.06
CA THR A 527 -3.35 -13.80 -7.89
C THR A 527 -1.95 -13.23 -7.99
N ASN A 528 -1.60 -12.70 -9.15
CA ASN A 528 -0.26 -12.20 -9.46
C ASN A 528 -0.33 -10.71 -9.82
N PRO A 529 0.22 -9.80 -9.00
CA PRO A 529 0.14 -8.37 -9.27
C PRO A 529 0.87 -7.97 -10.56
N LEU A 530 1.94 -8.64 -10.96
CA LEU A 530 2.61 -8.33 -12.24
C LEU A 530 1.73 -8.65 -13.44
N HIS A 531 0.98 -9.76 -13.39
CA HIS A 531 0.07 -10.17 -14.45
C HIS A 531 -1.19 -9.29 -14.47
N ASP A 532 -1.75 -9.02 -13.31
CA ASP A 532 -3.05 -8.36 -13.16
C ASP A 532 -2.97 -6.84 -13.32
N ARG A 533 -1.78 -6.25 -13.21
CA ARG A 533 -1.51 -4.83 -13.41
C ARG A 533 -1.61 -4.35 -14.85
N ALA A 534 -1.57 -5.21 -15.83
CA ALA A 534 -1.46 -4.81 -17.26
C ALA A 534 -2.55 -3.83 -17.72
N ALA A 535 -3.79 -3.99 -17.20
CA ALA A 535 -4.88 -3.07 -17.49
C ALA A 535 -4.78 -1.73 -16.72
N LEU A 536 -4.18 -1.75 -15.52
CA LEU A 536 -4.03 -0.60 -14.63
C LEU A 536 -2.91 0.35 -15.08
N HIS A 537 -1.82 -0.18 -15.61
CA HIS A 537 -0.71 0.62 -16.15
C HIS A 537 -1.14 1.60 -17.22
N ALA A 538 -2.09 1.20 -18.07
CA ALA A 538 -2.58 2.07 -19.14
C ALA A 538 -3.26 3.34 -18.56
N ALA A 539 -4.02 3.23 -17.47
CA ALA A 539 -4.69 4.36 -16.85
C ALA A 539 -3.71 5.31 -16.14
N THR A 540 -2.81 4.78 -15.30
CA THR A 540 -1.83 5.61 -14.57
C THR A 540 -0.76 6.23 -15.46
N VAL A 541 -0.36 5.55 -16.54
CA VAL A 541 0.58 6.09 -17.53
C VAL A 541 -0.10 7.12 -18.44
N GLN A 542 -1.38 6.95 -18.80
CA GLN A 542 -2.13 7.94 -19.57
C GLN A 542 -2.27 9.27 -18.82
N HIS A 543 -2.53 9.27 -17.52
CA HIS A 543 -2.52 10.49 -16.72
C HIS A 543 -1.15 11.17 -16.65
N ALA A 544 -0.06 10.42 -16.77
CA ALA A 544 1.28 10.98 -16.90
C ALA A 544 1.46 11.79 -18.21
N ARG A 545 0.73 11.44 -19.27
CA ARG A 545 0.79 12.12 -20.58
C ARG A 545 -0.20 13.27 -20.73
N SER A 546 -1.25 13.30 -19.93
CA SER A 546 -2.29 14.34 -19.97
C SER A 546 -2.06 15.50 -19.00
N GLY A 547 -1.00 15.46 -18.20
CA GLY A 547 -0.57 16.58 -17.37
C GLY A 547 -0.02 17.74 -18.21
N ARG A 548 -0.92 18.48 -18.83
CA ARG A 548 -0.74 19.83 -19.38
C ARG A 548 -1.53 20.81 -18.55
#